data_562ff1ff6c5484b480c127a336120809
#
_entry.id   562ff1ff6c5484b480c127a336120809
#
_cell.length_a   1.000
_cell.length_b   1.000
_cell.length_c   1.000
_cell.angle_alpha   90.00
_cell.angle_beta   90.00
_cell.angle_gamma   90.00
#
_symmetry.space_group_name_H-M   'P 1'
#
loop_
_entity.id
_entity.type
_entity.pdbx_description
1 polymer ?
#
loop_
_entity_poly.entity_id
_entity_poly.type
_entity_poly.pdbx_seq_one_letter_code
_entity_poly.pdbx_strand_id
1 'polypeptide(L)'
;MTAAEIEALGGYYGATPRPDDFESFWQVRMAEADAVPLHYTVTQAQEVPSWGSCEFLDLWFTGMEGARLYAKFLRPRRSEPMPLVLQFHGYPGASRSFAEQASFAGMGDRKSVV
;
A
#
# COMPACT_ATOMS: atom_id res chain seq x y z
N MET A 1 -24.88 2.82 -23.11
CA MET A 1 -23.55 3.03 -23.70
C MET A 1 -23.39 2.07 -24.87
N THR A 2 -23.20 2.56 -26.05
CA THR A 2 -23.06 1.80 -27.30
C THR A 2 -21.61 1.38 -27.51
N ALA A 3 -21.35 0.40 -28.40
CA ALA A 3 -19.98 0.00 -28.73
C ALA A 3 -19.14 1.16 -29.30
N ALA A 4 -19.76 2.04 -30.09
CA ALA A 4 -19.09 3.24 -30.65
C ALA A 4 -18.70 4.27 -29.57
N GLU A 5 -19.53 4.44 -28.52
CA GLU A 5 -19.18 5.28 -27.39
C GLU A 5 -18.02 4.72 -26.56
N ILE A 6 -17.94 3.38 -26.42
CA ILE A 6 -16.84 2.71 -25.74
C ILE A 6 -15.54 2.87 -26.55
N GLU A 7 -15.60 2.70 -27.85
CA GLU A 7 -14.45 2.88 -28.74
C GLU A 7 -13.91 4.33 -28.69
N ALA A 8 -14.81 5.32 -28.70
CA ALA A 8 -14.46 6.73 -28.56
C ALA A 8 -13.75 7.02 -27.22
N LEU A 9 -14.12 6.35 -26.12
CA LEU A 9 -13.46 6.49 -24.81
C LEU A 9 -12.02 5.92 -24.81
N GLY A 10 -11.69 4.99 -25.67
CA GLY A 10 -10.34 4.44 -25.81
C GLY A 10 -9.28 5.47 -26.22
N GLY A 11 -9.69 6.56 -26.88
CA GLY A 11 -8.82 7.68 -27.24
C GLY A 11 -8.87 8.86 -26.30
N TYR A 12 -9.62 8.76 -25.19
CA TYR A 12 -9.76 9.87 -24.24
C TYR A 12 -8.67 9.86 -23.16
N TYR A 13 -7.76 10.82 -23.21
CA TYR A 13 -6.63 10.97 -22.30
C TYR A 13 -6.84 12.02 -21.20
N GLY A 14 -8.09 12.46 -21.00
CA GLY A 14 -8.43 13.52 -20.05
C GLY A 14 -8.51 14.89 -20.71
N ALA A 15 -9.18 15.82 -20.02
CA ALA A 15 -9.36 17.20 -20.48
C ALA A 15 -8.27 18.15 -19.95
N THR A 16 -7.57 17.77 -18.90
CA THR A 16 -6.52 18.59 -18.27
C THR A 16 -5.17 18.23 -18.91
N PRO A 17 -4.47 19.18 -19.53
CA PRO A 17 -3.15 18.93 -20.07
C PRO A 17 -2.16 18.58 -18.94
N ARG A 18 -1.21 17.74 -19.25
CA ARG A 18 -0.12 17.44 -18.35
C ARG A 18 0.73 18.70 -18.15
N PRO A 19 1.05 19.10 -16.90
CA PRO A 19 1.95 20.23 -16.65
C PRO A 19 3.34 19.98 -17.27
N ASP A 20 3.97 21.05 -17.78
CA ASP A 20 5.29 20.95 -18.42
C ASP A 20 6.38 20.49 -17.46
N ASP A 21 6.24 20.81 -16.17
CA ASP A 21 7.17 20.44 -15.11
C ASP A 21 6.87 19.08 -14.42
N PHE A 22 5.88 18.33 -14.90
CA PHE A 22 5.43 17.09 -14.26
C PHE A 22 6.59 16.12 -13.96
N GLU A 23 7.46 15.86 -14.92
CA GLU A 23 8.59 14.94 -14.74
C GLU A 23 9.60 15.46 -13.72
N SER A 24 9.99 16.72 -13.83
CA SER A 24 10.97 17.32 -12.92
C SER A 24 10.42 17.43 -11.50
N PHE A 25 9.16 17.78 -11.35
CA PHE A 25 8.48 17.78 -10.05
C PHE A 25 8.55 16.41 -9.37
N TRP A 26 8.16 15.35 -10.08
CA TRP A 26 8.16 14.01 -9.49
C TRP A 26 9.57 13.46 -9.26
N GLN A 27 10.55 13.76 -10.12
CA GLN A 27 11.93 13.37 -9.89
C GLN A 27 12.47 13.95 -8.57
N VAL A 28 12.19 15.23 -8.30
CA VAL A 28 12.60 15.86 -7.04
C VAL A 28 11.89 15.21 -5.85
N ARG A 29 10.58 15.03 -5.92
CA ARG A 29 9.81 14.43 -4.82
C ARG A 29 10.23 12.99 -4.52
N MET A 30 10.50 12.19 -5.55
CA MET A 30 10.98 10.82 -5.38
C MET A 30 12.39 10.79 -4.76
N ALA A 31 13.28 11.66 -5.21
CA ALA A 31 14.61 11.76 -4.62
C ALA A 31 14.58 12.17 -3.14
N GLU A 32 13.69 13.10 -2.77
CA GLU A 32 13.46 13.47 -1.37
C GLU A 32 12.93 12.30 -0.54
N ALA A 33 11.98 11.54 -1.07
CA ALA A 33 11.44 10.36 -0.41
C ALA A 33 12.49 9.27 -0.20
N ASP A 34 13.31 9.01 -1.22
CA ASP A 34 14.39 8.01 -1.19
C ASP A 34 15.51 8.39 -0.20
N ALA A 35 15.70 9.68 0.05
CA ALA A 35 16.67 10.15 1.02
C ALA A 35 16.24 9.98 2.48
N VAL A 36 14.96 9.68 2.75
CA VAL A 36 14.43 9.51 4.12
C VAL A 36 14.75 8.11 4.62
N PRO A 37 15.50 7.96 5.73
CA PRO A 37 15.70 6.65 6.36
C PRO A 37 14.38 6.11 6.92
N LEU A 38 14.01 4.90 6.54
CA LEU A 38 12.73 4.30 6.93
C LEU A 38 12.55 4.15 8.44
N HIS A 39 13.60 3.88 9.19
CA HIS A 39 13.55 3.65 10.65
C HIS A 39 12.33 2.82 11.06
N TYR A 40 12.11 1.71 10.37
CA TYR A 40 10.92 0.89 10.61
C TYR A 40 11.03 0.04 11.86
N THR A 41 9.88 -0.21 12.47
CA THR A 41 9.71 -1.19 13.56
C THR A 41 8.53 -2.10 13.26
N VAL A 42 8.69 -3.37 13.56
CA VAL A 42 7.63 -4.38 13.40
C VAL A 42 7.42 -5.04 14.76
N THR A 43 6.21 -4.99 15.27
CA THR A 43 5.83 -5.60 16.55
C THR A 43 4.59 -6.46 16.38
N GLN A 44 4.40 -7.45 17.27
CA GLN A 44 3.17 -8.23 17.30
C GLN A 44 1.97 -7.31 17.57
N ALA A 45 0.94 -7.39 16.74
CA ALA A 45 -0.30 -6.66 16.98
C ALA A 45 -0.94 -7.13 18.28
N GLN A 46 -1.25 -6.18 19.18
CA GLN A 46 -1.79 -6.51 20.51
C GLN A 46 -3.28 -6.77 20.49
N GLU A 47 -4.02 -6.10 19.61
CA GLU A 47 -5.48 -6.17 19.56
C GLU A 47 -6.01 -7.50 19.01
N VAL A 48 -5.20 -8.21 18.26
CA VAL A 48 -5.62 -9.47 17.61
C VAL A 48 -4.53 -10.50 17.78
N PRO A 49 -4.79 -11.60 18.51
CA PRO A 49 -3.83 -12.67 18.57
C PRO A 49 -3.60 -13.26 17.17
N SER A 50 -2.36 -13.59 16.87
CA SER A 50 -2.02 -14.26 15.62
C SER A 50 -2.90 -15.49 15.43
N TRP A 51 -3.55 -15.59 14.29
CA TRP A 51 -4.51 -16.65 14.02
C TRP A 51 -3.95 -17.69 13.06
N GLY A 52 -3.94 -18.94 13.51
CA GLY A 52 -3.54 -20.08 12.68
C GLY A 52 -2.12 -19.91 12.11
N SER A 53 -2.01 -19.99 10.81
CA SER A 53 -0.75 -19.91 10.06
C SER A 53 -0.33 -18.46 9.71
N CYS A 54 -1.04 -17.44 10.18
CA CYS A 54 -0.81 -16.04 9.83
C CYS A 54 -0.36 -15.23 11.07
N GLU A 55 0.63 -14.37 10.91
CA GLU A 55 1.05 -13.37 11.87
C GLU A 55 0.41 -12.02 11.54
N PHE A 56 -0.09 -11.33 12.56
CA PHE A 56 -0.60 -9.97 12.50
C PHE A 56 0.37 -9.04 13.21
N LEU A 57 0.90 -8.07 12.50
CA LEU A 57 2.00 -7.25 12.95
C LEU A 57 1.68 -5.77 12.73
N ASP A 58 2.06 -4.95 13.70
CA ASP A 58 2.06 -3.51 13.57
C ASP A 58 3.39 -3.07 12.96
N LEU A 59 3.34 -2.40 11.81
CA LEU A 59 4.48 -1.83 11.14
C LEU A 59 4.43 -0.31 11.26
N TRP A 60 5.49 0.26 11.83
CA TRP A 60 5.69 1.70 11.87
C TRP A 60 6.93 2.07 11.07
N PHE A 61 6.88 3.13 10.31
CA PHE A 61 8.02 3.61 9.54
C PHE A 61 7.98 5.13 9.37
N THR A 62 9.10 5.69 8.93
CA THR A 62 9.23 7.13 8.72
C THR A 62 8.99 7.46 7.25
N GLY A 63 8.08 8.37 6.99
CA GLY A 63 7.82 8.95 5.67
C GLY A 63 8.49 10.31 5.51
N MET A 64 8.11 11.02 4.44
CA MET A 64 8.62 12.36 4.15
C MET A 64 8.42 13.31 5.33
N GLU A 65 9.31 14.29 5.47
CA GLU A 65 9.29 15.29 6.55
C GLU A 65 9.29 14.71 7.97
N GLY A 66 9.73 13.45 8.11
CA GLY A 66 9.76 12.77 9.41
C GLY A 66 8.39 12.24 9.87
N ALA A 67 7.38 12.24 9.01
CA ALA A 67 6.06 11.73 9.34
C ALA A 67 6.13 10.27 9.83
N ARG A 68 5.50 9.98 10.96
CA ARG A 68 5.42 8.62 11.49
C ARG A 68 4.19 7.92 10.91
N LEU A 69 4.40 6.92 10.06
CA LEU A 69 3.36 6.20 9.34
C LEU A 69 3.13 4.82 9.95
N TYR A 70 1.86 4.43 9.99
CA TYR A 70 1.41 3.13 10.49
C TYR A 70 0.87 2.28 9.34
N ALA A 71 1.21 1.00 9.36
CA ALA A 71 0.63 0.01 8.47
C ALA A 71 0.34 -1.30 9.22
N LYS A 72 -0.69 -1.99 8.79
CA LYS A 72 -0.94 -3.37 9.20
C LYS A 72 -0.17 -4.31 8.29
N PHE A 73 0.67 -5.14 8.88
CA PHE A 73 1.46 -6.12 8.14
C PHE A 73 1.01 -7.54 8.50
N LEU A 74 0.58 -8.27 7.49
CA LEU A 74 0.15 -9.65 7.62
C LEU A 74 1.10 -10.53 6.84
N ARG A 75 1.53 -11.65 7.43
CA ARG A 75 2.34 -12.63 6.71
C ARG A 75 2.02 -14.05 7.15
N PRO A 76 2.05 -15.03 6.25
CA PRO A 76 2.04 -16.44 6.61
C PRO A 76 3.30 -16.81 7.42
N ARG A 77 3.15 -17.77 8.35
CA ARG A 77 4.27 -18.33 9.14
C ARG A 77 5.07 -19.33 8.31
N ARG A 78 5.74 -18.84 7.28
CA ARG A 78 6.64 -19.65 6.45
C ARG A 78 7.80 -18.79 5.94
N SER A 79 8.89 -19.44 5.57
CA SER A 79 10.15 -18.79 5.21
C SER A 79 10.34 -18.57 3.71
N GLU A 80 9.53 -19.22 2.87
CA GLU A 80 9.68 -19.10 1.42
C GLU A 80 9.36 -17.68 0.94
N PRO A 81 10.03 -17.21 -0.11
CA PRO A 81 9.69 -15.95 -0.76
C PRO A 81 8.23 -15.96 -1.23
N MET A 82 7.53 -14.85 -1.01
CA MET A 82 6.12 -14.70 -1.36
C MET A 82 5.87 -13.34 -2.00
N PRO A 83 4.90 -13.22 -2.90
CA PRO A 83 4.45 -11.92 -3.39
C PRO A 83 4.05 -10.99 -2.25
N LEU A 84 4.28 -9.69 -2.45
CA LEU A 84 3.85 -8.64 -1.53
C LEU A 84 2.68 -7.88 -2.14
N VAL A 85 1.56 -7.85 -1.43
CA VAL A 85 0.40 -7.02 -1.80
C VAL A 85 0.41 -5.76 -0.94
N LEU A 86 0.51 -4.60 -1.57
CA LEU A 86 0.33 -3.31 -0.93
C LEU A 86 -1.09 -2.81 -1.19
N GLN A 87 -1.78 -2.41 -0.13
CA GLN A 87 -3.10 -1.85 -0.23
C GLN A 87 -3.17 -0.51 0.52
N PHE A 88 -3.65 0.51 -0.16
CA PHE A 88 -3.93 1.81 0.42
C PHE A 88 -5.44 1.96 0.58
N HIS A 89 -5.86 2.59 1.69
CA HIS A 89 -7.27 2.93 1.85
C HIS A 89 -7.63 4.20 1.07
N GLY A 90 -8.90 4.33 0.70
CA GLY A 90 -9.43 5.55 0.09
C GLY A 90 -9.70 6.65 1.12
N TYR A 91 -9.74 7.92 0.68
CA TYR A 91 -10.16 9.05 1.51
C TYR A 91 -11.70 9.07 1.63
N PRO A 92 -12.27 9.34 2.80
CA PRO A 92 -11.70 9.56 4.13
C PRO A 92 -11.56 8.27 4.98
N GLY A 93 -11.22 7.18 4.38
CA GLY A 93 -11.19 5.87 5.02
C GLY A 93 -10.04 5.64 6.00
N ALA A 94 -10.01 4.41 6.49
CA ALA A 94 -8.92 3.86 7.28
C ALA A 94 -8.67 2.40 6.87
N SER A 95 -7.53 1.84 7.25
CA SER A 95 -7.26 0.43 7.01
C SER A 95 -8.30 -0.45 7.73
N ARG A 96 -8.81 -1.47 7.04
CA ARG A 96 -9.73 -2.44 7.64
C ARG A 96 -9.07 -3.25 8.75
N SER A 97 -9.86 -4.02 9.50
CA SER A 97 -9.33 -4.91 10.53
C SER A 97 -8.36 -5.96 9.97
N PHE A 98 -7.49 -6.49 10.81
CA PHE A 98 -6.60 -7.59 10.41
C PHE A 98 -7.37 -8.81 9.89
N ALA A 99 -8.50 -9.14 10.52
CA ALA A 99 -9.33 -10.28 10.14
C ALA A 99 -9.87 -10.16 8.71
N GLU A 100 -10.39 -8.98 8.34
CA GLU A 100 -10.89 -8.74 6.97
C GLU A 100 -9.79 -8.80 5.91
N GLN A 101 -8.56 -8.60 6.30
CA GLN A 101 -7.41 -8.59 5.41
C GLN A 101 -6.67 -9.93 5.35
N ALA A 102 -7.01 -10.86 6.23
CA ALA A 102 -6.34 -12.16 6.35
C ALA A 102 -6.50 -13.07 5.11
N SER A 103 -7.47 -12.80 4.24
CA SER A 103 -7.71 -13.59 3.03
C SER A 103 -6.48 -13.70 2.12
N PHE A 104 -5.72 -12.62 1.95
CA PHE A 104 -4.49 -12.63 1.14
C PHE A 104 -3.41 -13.50 1.78
N ALA A 105 -3.20 -13.38 3.08
CA ALA A 105 -2.26 -14.22 3.80
C ALA A 105 -2.69 -15.70 3.80
N GLY A 106 -4.00 -15.97 3.80
CA GLY A 106 -4.57 -17.31 3.65
C GLY A 106 -4.32 -17.95 2.28
N MET A 107 -4.24 -17.13 1.23
CA MET A 107 -3.85 -17.57 -0.11
C MET A 107 -2.33 -17.73 -0.29
N GLY A 108 -1.55 -17.40 0.70
CA GLY A 108 -0.10 -17.55 0.68
C GLY A 108 0.67 -16.27 0.36
N ASP A 109 0.01 -15.12 0.27
CA ASP A 109 0.65 -13.84 0.00
C ASP A 109 0.99 -13.08 1.29
N ARG A 110 2.04 -12.26 1.24
CA ARG A 110 2.27 -11.23 2.25
C ARG A 110 1.40 -10.02 1.93
N LYS A 111 0.81 -9.42 2.95
CA LYS A 111 0.05 -8.19 2.77
C LYS A 111 0.52 -7.10 3.74
N SER A 112 0.79 -5.93 3.20
CA SER A 112 0.92 -4.69 3.97
C SER A 112 -0.22 -3.74 3.59
N VAL A 113 -0.83 -3.13 4.61
CA VAL A 113 -1.90 -2.16 4.44
C VAL A 113 -1.52 -0.88 5.18
N VAL A 114 -1.47 0.18 4.44
CA VAL A 114 -1.13 1.54 4.90
C VAL A 114 -2.38 2.39 4.98
#